data_fe035c40c0a713b9f683d3e92d07573e
#
_entry.id   fe035c40c0a713b9f683d3e92d07573e
#
_cell.length_a   1.000
_cell.length_b   1.000
_cell.length_c   1.000
_cell.angle_alpha   90.00
_cell.angle_beta   90.00
_cell.angle_gamma   90.00
#
_symmetry.space_group_name_H-M   'P 1'
#
loop_
_entity.id
_entity.type
_entity.pdbx_description
1 polymer ?
#
loop_
_entity_poly.entity_id
_entity_poly.type
_entity_poly.pdbx_seq_one_letter_code
_entity_poly.pdbx_strand_id
1 'polypeptide(L)'
;SAAAIYGSRASAGVLLITTKRGQKGKTRVNYNAWAGWSRAVRVPDVLNAQQYVEIKNEAAANANLAGPQFFLDSINGQLIDTKWSDYIYRTGFSQNHGLSFSGGSDQTTYYLSLGYTNQEGMVVANDFERLSGRLNLDHKLTKRIKVGGSLGYGNNKNNAPNTGSLSGQAFSTAGIGRLAFVTAPIVDPFV
;
A
#
# COMPACT_ATOMS: atom_id res chain seq x y z
N SER A 1 3.10 6.49 38.57
CA SER A 1 3.24 5.50 37.47
C SER A 1 1.98 5.50 36.60
N ALA A 2 2.11 5.21 35.31
CA ALA A 2 0.96 5.16 34.39
C ALA A 2 -0.13 4.20 34.84
N ALA A 3 0.23 3.12 35.50
CA ALA A 3 -0.71 2.12 36.06
C ALA A 3 -1.65 2.71 37.13
N ALA A 4 -1.26 3.77 37.84
CA ALA A 4 -2.12 4.39 38.86
C ALA A 4 -3.32 5.13 38.24
N ILE A 5 -3.20 5.62 37.00
CA ILE A 5 -4.25 6.39 36.32
C ILE A 5 -5.02 5.49 35.34
N TYR A 6 -4.33 4.55 34.67
CA TYR A 6 -4.88 3.78 33.55
C TYR A 6 -5.10 2.28 33.85
N GLY A 7 -4.86 1.87 35.12
CA GLY A 7 -5.07 0.51 35.60
C GLY A 7 -3.95 -0.47 35.21
N SER A 8 -4.11 -1.74 35.60
CA SER A 8 -3.11 -2.80 35.43
C SER A 8 -2.73 -3.09 33.96
N ARG A 9 -3.63 -2.83 33.01
CA ARG A 9 -3.35 -2.98 31.57
C ARG A 9 -2.33 -2.00 31.02
N ALA A 10 -1.99 -0.94 31.77
CA ALA A 10 -0.99 0.06 31.41
C ALA A 10 0.43 -0.31 31.83
N SER A 11 0.67 -1.53 32.30
CA SER A 11 2.00 -2.00 32.73
C SER A 11 3.05 -1.97 31.62
N ALA A 12 2.62 -2.17 30.36
CA ALA A 12 3.48 -2.09 29.16
C ALA A 12 3.61 -0.67 28.59
N GLY A 13 2.98 0.34 29.22
CA GLY A 13 2.96 1.73 28.77
C GLY A 13 1.60 2.20 28.27
N VAL A 14 1.46 3.51 28.10
CA VAL A 14 0.23 4.15 27.60
C VAL A 14 0.58 5.10 26.48
N LEU A 15 -0.09 4.96 25.34
CA LEU A 15 -0.03 5.91 24.24
C LEU A 15 -1.19 6.91 24.36
N LEU A 16 -0.89 8.16 24.73
CA LEU A 16 -1.88 9.23 24.80
C LEU A 16 -1.89 10.01 23.48
N ILE A 17 -3.02 9.92 22.74
CA ILE A 17 -3.21 10.66 21.50
C ILE A 17 -4.09 11.88 21.77
N THR A 18 -3.52 13.07 21.65
CA THR A 18 -4.26 14.32 21.74
C THR A 18 -4.40 14.93 20.35
N THR A 19 -5.63 15.13 19.89
CA THR A 19 -5.88 15.75 18.60
C THR A 19 -5.65 17.25 18.64
N LYS A 20 -5.21 17.83 17.52
CA LYS A 20 -5.03 19.28 17.37
C LYS A 20 -6.36 19.98 17.57
N ARG A 21 -6.35 21.06 18.33
CA ARG A 21 -7.50 21.93 18.58
C ARG A 21 -7.21 23.33 18.08
N GLY A 22 -8.28 24.12 17.88
CA GLY A 22 -8.16 25.54 17.58
C GLY A 22 -7.50 26.33 18.71
N GLN A 23 -6.77 27.33 18.30
CA GLN A 23 -6.14 28.29 19.23
C GLN A 23 -6.69 29.68 18.96
N LYS A 24 -6.78 30.49 20.03
CA LYS A 24 -7.14 31.90 19.91
C LYS A 24 -6.14 32.64 19.01
N GLY A 25 -6.64 33.52 18.17
CA GLY A 25 -5.86 34.35 17.26
C GLY A 25 -6.34 34.31 15.83
N LYS A 26 -5.57 34.95 14.95
CA LYS A 26 -5.86 34.99 13.51
C LYS A 26 -5.89 33.57 12.93
N THR A 27 -6.74 33.37 11.95
CA THR A 27 -6.78 32.11 11.19
C THR A 27 -5.41 31.80 10.61
N ARG A 28 -4.91 30.62 10.91
CA ARG A 28 -3.69 30.05 10.31
C ARG A 28 -4.09 28.95 9.34
N VAL A 29 -3.57 29.05 8.14
CA VAL A 29 -3.70 28.03 7.11
C VAL A 29 -2.37 27.30 7.01
N ASN A 30 -2.42 25.99 7.05
CA ASN A 30 -1.23 25.16 6.84
C ASN A 30 -1.54 24.12 5.76
N TYR A 31 -0.69 24.10 4.76
CA TYR A 31 -0.72 23.08 3.70
C TYR A 31 0.59 22.32 3.71
N ASN A 32 0.49 21.01 3.74
CA ASN A 32 1.62 20.10 3.61
C ASN A 32 1.32 19.05 2.54
N ALA A 33 2.30 18.81 1.71
CA ALA A 33 2.19 17.79 0.68
C ALA A 33 3.53 17.10 0.49
N TRP A 34 3.47 15.85 0.04
CA TRP A 34 4.61 15.13 -0.49
C TRP A 34 4.18 14.28 -1.67
N ALA A 35 5.10 14.02 -2.55
CA ALA A 35 4.94 13.10 -3.66
C ALA A 35 6.23 12.28 -3.82
N GLY A 36 6.09 11.06 -4.32
CA GLY A 36 7.21 10.16 -4.50
C GLY A 36 6.90 9.03 -5.46
N TRP A 37 7.95 8.38 -5.94
CA TRP A 37 7.86 7.21 -6.80
C TRP A 37 8.51 6.01 -6.10
N SER A 38 7.87 4.86 -6.22
CA SER A 38 8.34 3.59 -5.69
C SER A 38 8.56 2.62 -6.84
N ARG A 39 9.76 2.04 -6.91
CA ARG A 39 10.07 1.02 -7.91
C ARG A 39 10.89 -0.10 -7.28
N ALA A 40 10.85 -1.28 -7.87
CA ALA A 40 11.73 -2.36 -7.48
C ALA A 40 13.20 -1.97 -7.78
N VAL A 41 14.04 -2.00 -6.76
CA VAL A 41 15.46 -1.63 -6.89
C VAL A 41 16.22 -2.71 -7.67
N ARG A 42 15.85 -3.97 -7.45
CA ARG A 42 16.43 -5.13 -8.12
C ARG A 42 15.35 -6.18 -8.31
N VAL A 43 15.20 -6.63 -9.53
CA VAL A 43 14.40 -7.79 -9.90
C VAL A 43 15.39 -8.89 -10.29
N PRO A 44 15.32 -10.10 -9.71
CA PRO A 44 16.16 -11.19 -10.11
C PRO A 44 15.99 -11.54 -11.59
N ASP A 45 17.08 -11.84 -12.26
CA ASP A 45 17.02 -12.37 -13.60
C ASP A 45 16.55 -13.84 -13.55
N VAL A 46 15.65 -14.18 -14.44
CA VAL A 46 15.11 -15.53 -14.63
C VAL A 46 15.49 -16.04 -16.00
N LEU A 47 15.33 -17.33 -16.22
CA LEU A 47 15.59 -17.95 -17.52
C LEU A 47 14.63 -17.38 -18.58
N ASN A 48 15.15 -17.12 -19.77
CA ASN A 48 14.34 -16.86 -20.95
C ASN A 48 13.70 -18.15 -21.49
N ALA A 49 12.81 -18.06 -22.48
CA ALA A 49 12.09 -19.20 -23.02
C ALA A 49 13.02 -20.30 -23.55
N GLN A 50 14.10 -19.94 -24.26
CA GLN A 50 15.06 -20.91 -24.79
C GLN A 50 15.80 -21.65 -23.68
N GLN A 51 16.35 -20.93 -22.73
CA GLN A 51 17.06 -21.50 -21.58
C GLN A 51 16.14 -22.38 -20.72
N TYR A 52 14.89 -21.94 -20.56
CA TYR A 52 13.89 -22.70 -19.81
C TYR A 52 13.61 -24.04 -20.49
N VAL A 53 13.35 -24.06 -21.81
CA VAL A 53 13.07 -25.26 -22.59
C VAL A 53 14.26 -26.20 -22.58
N GLU A 54 15.48 -25.68 -22.75
CA GLU A 54 16.72 -26.47 -22.71
C GLU A 54 16.89 -27.20 -21.38
N ILE A 55 16.86 -26.46 -20.26
CA ILE A 55 17.05 -27.03 -18.92
C ILE A 55 15.93 -28.01 -18.56
N LYS A 56 14.68 -27.70 -18.95
CA LYS A 56 13.55 -28.59 -18.68
C LYS A 56 13.61 -29.87 -19.48
N ASN A 57 14.03 -29.82 -20.73
CA ASN A 57 14.21 -31.03 -21.53
C ASN A 57 15.41 -31.86 -21.08
N GLU A 58 16.51 -31.24 -20.64
CA GLU A 58 17.60 -31.95 -20.01
C GLU A 58 17.16 -32.67 -18.73
N ALA A 59 16.38 -31.99 -17.87
CA ALA A 59 15.83 -32.63 -16.67
C ALA A 59 14.88 -33.80 -17.02
N ALA A 60 14.06 -33.67 -18.08
CA ALA A 60 13.21 -34.75 -18.56
C ALA A 60 14.02 -35.94 -19.07
N ALA A 61 15.08 -35.71 -19.83
CA ALA A 61 15.98 -36.77 -20.30
C ALA A 61 16.68 -37.49 -19.13
N ASN A 62 17.14 -36.75 -18.14
CA ASN A 62 17.72 -37.32 -16.92
C ASN A 62 16.72 -38.14 -16.10
N ALA A 63 15.43 -37.83 -16.21
CA ALA A 63 14.34 -38.64 -15.65
C ALA A 63 13.90 -39.79 -16.51
N ASN A 64 14.62 -40.14 -17.61
CA ASN A 64 14.33 -41.19 -18.60
C ASN A 64 12.97 -41.00 -19.27
N LEU A 65 12.49 -39.79 -19.45
CA LEU A 65 11.30 -39.54 -20.27
C LEU A 65 11.65 -39.57 -21.77
N ALA A 66 10.78 -40.18 -22.56
CA ALA A 66 11.01 -40.34 -23.99
C ALA A 66 10.76 -39.04 -24.75
N GLY A 67 11.82 -38.47 -25.35
CA GLY A 67 11.78 -37.27 -26.18
C GLY A 67 11.61 -35.98 -25.42
N PRO A 68 11.68 -34.81 -26.09
CA PRO A 68 11.50 -33.53 -25.48
C PRO A 68 10.06 -33.33 -24.99
N GLN A 69 9.92 -32.77 -23.79
CA GLN A 69 8.63 -32.50 -23.13
C GLN A 69 8.21 -31.03 -23.19
N PHE A 70 9.14 -30.13 -23.45
CA PHE A 70 8.93 -28.71 -23.52
C PHE A 70 9.33 -28.16 -24.88
N PHE A 71 8.52 -27.26 -25.42
CA PHE A 71 8.70 -26.72 -26.76
C PHE A 71 8.61 -25.18 -26.71
N LEU A 72 9.31 -24.54 -27.63
CA LEU A 72 9.12 -23.13 -27.91
C LEU A 72 7.86 -22.98 -28.76
N ASP A 73 7.08 -21.96 -28.47
CA ASP A 73 5.89 -21.61 -29.24
C ASP A 73 5.99 -20.17 -29.74
N SER A 74 5.20 -19.83 -30.73
CA SER A 74 5.21 -18.51 -31.35
C SER A 74 3.80 -18.06 -31.73
N ILE A 75 3.52 -16.77 -31.53
CA ILE A 75 2.28 -16.13 -31.94
C ILE A 75 2.63 -15.07 -32.99
N ASN A 76 1.94 -15.12 -34.13
CA ASN A 76 2.19 -14.21 -35.26
C ASN A 76 3.66 -14.16 -35.72
N GLY A 77 4.38 -15.29 -35.64
CA GLY A 77 5.80 -15.39 -36.02
C GLY A 77 6.78 -14.83 -34.99
N GLN A 78 6.31 -14.39 -33.84
CA GLN A 78 7.17 -13.97 -32.73
C GLN A 78 7.22 -15.05 -31.65
N LEU A 79 8.43 -15.39 -31.21
CA LEU A 79 8.66 -16.32 -30.13
C LEU A 79 8.00 -15.82 -28.83
N ILE A 80 7.28 -16.68 -28.15
CA ILE A 80 6.77 -16.39 -26.81
C ILE A 80 7.93 -16.47 -25.83
N ASP A 81 8.30 -15.32 -25.26
CA ASP A 81 9.33 -15.18 -24.23
C ASP A 81 8.87 -14.14 -23.22
N THR A 82 8.00 -14.58 -22.31
CA THR A 82 7.31 -13.70 -21.38
C THR A 82 8.14 -13.44 -20.14
N LYS A 83 8.58 -12.21 -19.98
CA LYS A 83 9.21 -11.74 -18.74
C LYS A 83 8.13 -11.28 -17.76
N TRP A 84 7.60 -12.22 -16.97
CA TRP A 84 6.49 -12.01 -16.05
C TRP A 84 6.69 -10.87 -15.05
N SER A 85 7.94 -10.58 -14.68
CA SER A 85 8.25 -9.44 -13.80
C SER A 85 7.81 -8.11 -14.37
N ASP A 86 7.83 -7.94 -15.70
CA ASP A 86 7.47 -6.67 -16.36
C ASP A 86 5.95 -6.43 -16.36
N TYR A 87 5.16 -7.50 -16.22
CA TYR A 87 3.70 -7.44 -16.07
C TYR A 87 3.25 -7.22 -14.62
N ILE A 88 4.08 -7.60 -13.66
CA ILE A 88 3.74 -7.58 -12.23
C ILE A 88 4.30 -6.35 -11.52
N TYR A 89 5.51 -5.92 -11.88
CA TYR A 89 6.13 -4.76 -11.26
C TYR A 89 5.97 -3.51 -12.11
N ARG A 90 5.66 -2.42 -11.45
CA ARG A 90 5.53 -1.09 -12.05
C ARG A 90 6.24 -0.03 -11.20
N THR A 91 6.42 1.14 -11.75
CA THR A 91 6.73 2.32 -10.95
C THR A 91 5.43 2.88 -10.40
N GLY A 92 5.22 2.80 -9.09
CA GLY A 92 4.07 3.37 -8.41
C GLY A 92 4.31 4.84 -8.06
N PHE A 93 3.28 5.66 -8.19
CA PHE A 93 3.28 7.05 -7.76
C PHE A 93 2.48 7.21 -6.47
N SER A 94 3.04 7.92 -5.52
CA SER A 94 2.38 8.19 -4.24
C SER A 94 2.36 9.68 -3.96
N GLN A 95 1.23 10.16 -3.45
CA GLN A 95 1.06 11.55 -3.07
C GLN A 95 0.20 11.68 -1.81
N ASN A 96 0.47 12.72 -1.06
CA ASN A 96 -0.32 13.10 0.11
C ASN A 96 -0.50 14.60 0.15
N HIS A 97 -1.70 15.04 0.46
CA HIS A 97 -2.05 16.44 0.62
C HIS A 97 -2.79 16.63 1.93
N GLY A 98 -2.31 17.54 2.75
CA GLY A 98 -2.93 17.92 4.00
C GLY A 98 -3.17 19.42 4.07
N LEU A 99 -4.42 19.83 4.25
CA LEU A 99 -4.80 21.22 4.43
C LEU A 99 -5.44 21.38 5.80
N SER A 100 -4.99 22.37 6.57
CA SER A 100 -5.60 22.65 7.86
C SER A 100 -5.77 24.14 8.12
N PHE A 101 -6.86 24.45 8.80
CA PHE A 101 -7.24 25.79 9.24
C PHE A 101 -7.40 25.76 10.74
N SER A 102 -6.79 26.71 11.42
CA SER A 102 -6.95 26.84 12.87
C SER A 102 -7.02 28.31 13.24
N GLY A 103 -7.88 28.63 14.18
CA GLY A 103 -8.04 30.00 14.63
C GLY A 103 -9.11 30.12 15.70
N GLY A 104 -9.42 31.35 16.05
CA GLY A 104 -10.53 31.63 16.93
C GLY A 104 -10.42 32.94 17.68
N SER A 105 -11.51 33.25 18.39
CA SER A 105 -11.65 34.41 19.30
C SER A 105 -11.51 33.95 20.76
N ASP A 106 -11.80 34.86 21.68
CA ASP A 106 -11.92 34.56 23.10
C ASP A 106 -13.05 33.60 23.44
N GLN A 107 -14.06 33.57 22.58
CA GLN A 107 -15.27 32.77 22.77
C GLN A 107 -15.27 31.48 21.99
N THR A 108 -14.74 31.48 20.74
CA THR A 108 -14.81 30.33 19.86
C THR A 108 -13.45 30.01 19.29
N THR A 109 -13.02 28.75 19.37
CA THR A 109 -11.85 28.26 18.67
C THR A 109 -12.21 27.08 17.78
N TYR A 110 -11.57 27.01 16.62
CA TYR A 110 -11.84 25.97 15.64
C TYR A 110 -10.55 25.41 15.05
N TYR A 111 -10.62 24.14 14.68
CA TYR A 111 -9.61 23.44 13.88
C TYR A 111 -10.32 22.59 12.85
N LEU A 112 -10.04 22.86 11.58
CA LEU A 112 -10.49 22.06 10.45
C LEU A 112 -9.26 21.46 9.77
N SER A 113 -9.32 20.19 9.42
CA SER A 113 -8.30 19.57 8.57
C SER A 113 -8.94 18.69 7.52
N LEU A 114 -8.36 18.71 6.33
CA LEU A 114 -8.67 17.86 5.20
C LEU A 114 -7.40 17.15 4.78
N GLY A 115 -7.52 15.86 4.48
CA GLY A 115 -6.38 15.05 4.04
C GLY A 115 -6.80 14.17 2.87
N TYR A 116 -5.96 14.14 1.86
CA TYR A 116 -6.04 13.22 0.73
C TYR A 116 -4.71 12.48 0.58
N THR A 117 -4.80 11.17 0.47
CA THR A 117 -3.66 10.30 0.24
C THR A 117 -4.01 9.37 -0.91
N ASN A 118 -3.12 9.27 -1.88
CA ASN A 118 -3.17 8.26 -2.93
C ASN A 118 -1.79 7.62 -3.02
N GLN A 119 -1.75 6.30 -2.95
CA GLN A 119 -0.51 5.53 -2.99
C GLN A 119 -0.67 4.37 -3.96
N GLU A 120 0.14 4.37 -4.99
CA GLU A 120 0.29 3.24 -5.89
C GLU A 120 1.51 2.42 -5.48
N GLY A 121 1.30 1.11 -5.28
CA GLY A 121 2.38 0.18 -5.00
C GLY A 121 3.19 -0.17 -6.25
N MET A 122 4.40 -0.69 -6.02
CA MET A 122 5.27 -1.21 -7.08
C MET A 122 4.75 -2.52 -7.71
N VAL A 123 3.78 -3.16 -7.11
CA VAL A 123 3.08 -4.33 -7.65
C VAL A 123 1.74 -3.87 -8.21
N VAL A 124 1.36 -4.38 -9.37
CA VAL A 124 0.07 -4.03 -10.01
C VAL A 124 -1.11 -4.36 -9.09
N ALA A 125 -2.19 -3.58 -9.21
CA ALA A 125 -3.40 -3.69 -8.39
C ALA A 125 -3.17 -3.51 -6.87
N ASN A 126 -2.03 -2.95 -6.45
CA ASN A 126 -1.77 -2.59 -5.06
C ASN A 126 -1.87 -1.07 -4.92
N ASP A 127 -3.05 -0.61 -4.51
CA ASP A 127 -3.39 0.82 -4.45
C ASP A 127 -4.11 1.14 -3.14
N PHE A 128 -3.77 2.28 -2.58
CA PHE A 128 -4.43 2.80 -1.38
C PHE A 128 -4.86 4.24 -1.60
N GLU A 129 -6.12 4.53 -1.35
CA GLU A 129 -6.68 5.88 -1.38
C GLU A 129 -7.35 6.19 -0.05
N ARG A 130 -7.12 7.39 0.46
CA ARG A 130 -7.73 7.88 1.70
C ARG A 130 -8.18 9.32 1.54
N LEU A 131 -9.43 9.57 1.86
CA LEU A 131 -9.97 10.90 2.09
C LEU A 131 -10.33 11.04 3.57
N SER A 132 -9.87 12.09 4.22
CA SER A 132 -10.15 12.33 5.63
C SER A 132 -10.49 13.79 5.89
N GLY A 133 -11.40 14.01 6.84
CA GLY A 133 -11.76 15.32 7.32
C GLY A 133 -11.92 15.32 8.83
N ARG A 134 -11.54 16.39 9.48
CA ARG A 134 -11.76 16.58 10.91
C ARG A 134 -12.10 18.02 11.21
N LEU A 135 -13.15 18.22 12.01
CA LEU A 135 -13.55 19.49 12.55
C LEU A 135 -13.58 19.40 14.08
N ASN A 136 -12.84 20.25 14.74
CA ASN A 136 -12.93 20.48 16.19
C ASN A 136 -13.40 21.91 16.42
N LEU A 137 -14.43 22.07 17.21
CA LEU A 137 -15.03 23.35 17.58
C LEU A 137 -15.17 23.42 19.09
N ASP A 138 -14.67 24.47 19.71
CA ASP A 138 -14.87 24.75 21.11
C ASP A 138 -15.47 26.16 21.25
N HIS A 139 -16.57 26.28 22.01
CA HIS A 139 -17.25 27.55 22.23
C HIS A 139 -17.56 27.79 23.72
N LYS A 140 -17.28 28.97 24.20
CA LYS A 140 -17.61 29.42 25.54
C LYS A 140 -18.96 30.14 25.51
N LEU A 141 -20.01 29.48 25.94
CA LEU A 141 -21.34 30.05 26.06
C LEU A 141 -21.39 31.15 27.14
N THR A 142 -20.74 30.89 28.25
CA THR A 142 -20.62 31.84 29.39
C THR A 142 -19.24 31.71 30.00
N LYS A 143 -18.92 32.54 31.00
CA LYS A 143 -17.67 32.44 31.79
C LYS A 143 -17.53 31.07 32.49
N ARG A 144 -18.64 30.34 32.67
CA ARG A 144 -18.67 29.05 33.41
C ARG A 144 -18.98 27.85 32.54
N ILE A 145 -19.54 28.05 31.32
CA ILE A 145 -20.02 26.98 30.45
C ILE A 145 -19.22 27.00 29.15
N LYS A 146 -18.56 25.88 28.87
CA LYS A 146 -17.90 25.59 27.61
C LYS A 146 -18.60 24.41 26.91
N VAL A 147 -18.84 24.53 25.61
CA VAL A 147 -19.34 23.46 24.76
C VAL A 147 -18.32 23.20 23.66
N GLY A 148 -18.01 21.96 23.41
CA GLY A 148 -17.08 21.56 22.37
C GLY A 148 -17.50 20.28 21.69
N GLY A 149 -17.18 20.17 20.42
CA GLY A 149 -17.45 19.00 19.61
C GLY A 149 -16.33 18.66 18.65
N SER A 150 -16.22 17.39 18.31
CA SER A 150 -15.28 16.87 17.31
C SER A 150 -16.04 16.01 16.31
N LEU A 151 -15.93 16.35 15.04
CA LEU A 151 -16.44 15.53 13.93
C LEU A 151 -15.25 15.00 13.14
N GLY A 152 -15.28 13.71 12.80
CA GLY A 152 -14.28 13.07 11.96
C GLY A 152 -14.95 12.31 10.84
N TYR A 153 -14.44 12.45 9.64
CA TYR A 153 -14.82 11.67 8.47
C TYR A 153 -13.58 10.98 7.91
N GLY A 154 -13.73 9.73 7.52
CA GLY A 154 -12.67 8.97 6.86
C GLY A 154 -13.26 7.97 5.88
N ASN A 155 -12.78 8.01 4.64
CA ASN A 155 -13.06 7.01 3.63
C ASN A 155 -11.74 6.45 3.13
N ASN A 156 -11.61 5.12 3.15
CA ASN A 156 -10.42 4.42 2.70
C ASN A 156 -10.81 3.39 1.64
N LYS A 157 -10.09 3.38 0.54
CA LYS A 157 -10.15 2.33 -0.47
C LYS A 157 -8.79 1.66 -0.52
N ASN A 158 -8.76 0.37 -0.31
CA ASN A 158 -7.52 -0.42 -0.32
C ASN A 158 -7.70 -1.59 -1.29
N ASN A 159 -6.95 -1.57 -2.37
CA ASN A 159 -6.79 -2.69 -3.27
C ASN A 159 -5.44 -3.32 -2.93
N ALA A 160 -5.46 -4.54 -2.45
CA ALA A 160 -4.24 -5.26 -2.08
C ALA A 160 -4.30 -6.67 -2.66
N PRO A 161 -3.52 -6.96 -3.71
CA PRO A 161 -3.40 -8.32 -4.20
C PRO A 161 -2.71 -9.18 -3.13
N ASN A 162 -2.95 -10.47 -3.17
CA ASN A 162 -2.22 -11.39 -2.31
C ASN A 162 -0.72 -11.37 -2.70
N THR A 163 0.12 -10.81 -1.86
CA THR A 163 1.56 -10.70 -2.08
C THR A 163 2.39 -11.69 -1.26
N GLY A 164 1.75 -12.42 -0.35
CA GLY A 164 2.41 -13.34 0.57
C GLY A 164 2.09 -14.81 0.30
N SER A 165 2.90 -15.72 0.82
CA SER A 165 2.56 -17.13 0.98
C SER A 165 1.81 -17.29 2.29
N LEU A 166 0.73 -18.06 2.26
CA LEU A 166 0.06 -18.50 3.49
C LEU A 166 1.01 -19.46 4.23
N SER A 167 1.13 -19.25 5.55
CA SER A 167 1.93 -20.14 6.40
C SER A 167 1.49 -21.59 6.24
N GLY A 168 2.45 -22.50 6.00
CA GLY A 168 2.21 -23.92 5.81
C GLY A 168 1.85 -24.35 4.39
N GLN A 169 1.79 -23.45 3.42
CA GLN A 169 1.50 -23.75 2.03
C GLN A 169 2.67 -23.39 1.12
N ALA A 170 3.72 -24.21 1.16
CA ALA A 170 4.95 -23.97 0.38
C ALA A 170 4.74 -23.94 -1.16
N PHE A 171 3.66 -24.55 -1.64
CA PHE A 171 3.38 -24.72 -3.08
C PHE A 171 2.01 -24.18 -3.54
N SER A 172 1.15 -23.69 -2.63
CA SER A 172 -0.15 -23.16 -3.03
C SER A 172 -0.11 -21.65 -3.16
N THR A 173 -0.77 -21.16 -4.17
CA THR A 173 -1.11 -19.77 -4.51
C THR A 173 -0.15 -18.75 -3.89
N ALA A 174 1.08 -18.85 -4.29
CA ALA A 174 2.05 -17.82 -3.96
C ALA A 174 1.52 -16.49 -4.45
N GLY A 175 1.72 -15.45 -3.67
CA GLY A 175 1.33 -14.12 -4.05
C GLY A 175 1.86 -13.71 -5.41
N ILE A 176 1.20 -12.74 -6.01
CA ILE A 176 1.49 -12.26 -7.37
C ILE A 176 2.99 -11.99 -7.61
N GLY A 177 3.72 -11.52 -6.59
CA GLY A 177 5.17 -11.29 -6.68
C GLY A 177 5.99 -12.57 -6.90
N ARG A 178 5.55 -13.73 -6.36
CA ARG A 178 6.21 -15.01 -6.61
C ARG A 178 5.89 -15.55 -8.00
N LEU A 179 4.66 -15.33 -8.49
CA LEU A 179 4.28 -15.75 -9.82
C LEU A 179 5.19 -15.17 -10.89
N ALA A 180 5.72 -13.95 -10.67
CA ALA A 180 6.71 -13.32 -11.55
C ALA A 180 7.96 -14.18 -11.81
N PHE A 181 8.29 -15.10 -10.89
CA PHE A 181 9.53 -15.87 -10.94
C PHE A 181 9.33 -17.38 -11.12
N VAL A 182 8.11 -17.89 -10.88
CA VAL A 182 7.83 -19.32 -11.01
C VAL A 182 7.03 -19.67 -12.24
N THR A 183 6.37 -18.68 -12.88
CA THR A 183 5.61 -18.90 -14.10
C THR A 183 6.56 -19.09 -15.27
N ALA A 184 6.27 -20.10 -16.11
CA ALA A 184 7.11 -20.42 -17.25
C ALA A 184 7.12 -19.29 -18.28
N PRO A 185 8.27 -18.91 -18.85
CA PRO A 185 8.38 -17.84 -19.83
C PRO A 185 7.79 -18.20 -21.20
N ILE A 186 7.48 -19.48 -21.43
CA ILE A 186 6.87 -20.00 -22.66
C ILE A 186 5.34 -19.87 -22.71
N VAL A 187 4.74 -19.11 -21.81
CA VAL A 187 3.30 -18.89 -21.73
C VAL A 187 2.99 -17.44 -22.11
N ASP A 188 2.04 -17.27 -23.03
CA ASP A 188 1.54 -15.93 -23.39
C ASP A 188 0.63 -15.38 -22.27
N PRO A 189 0.78 -14.14 -21.84
CA PRO A 189 -0.05 -13.53 -20.81
C PRO A 189 -1.47 -13.18 -21.28
N PHE A 190 -1.76 -13.26 -22.57
CA PHE A 190 -3.02 -12.79 -23.18
C PHE A 190 -3.83 -13.90 -23.85
N VAL A 191 -3.47 -15.16 -23.69
CA VAL A 191 -4.19 -16.34 -24.23
C VAL A 191 -4.89 -17.09 -23.10
#